data_d10124040f10e69ed370586a77dbf405
#
_entry.id   d10124040f10e69ed370586a77dbf405
#
_cell.length_a   1.000
_cell.length_b   1.000
_cell.length_c   1.000
_cell.angle_alpha   90.00
_cell.angle_beta   90.00
_cell.angle_gamma   90.00
#
_symmetry.space_group_name_H-M   'P 1'
#
loop_
_entity.id
_entity.type
_entity.pdbx_description
1 polymer ?
#
loop_
_entity_poly.entity_id
_entity_poly.type
_entity_poly.pdbx_seq_one_letter_code
_entity_poly.pdbx_strand_id
1 'polypeptide(L)'
;MARQGETCGAIIGAMAALNLVIGREKIKDSQTYQAAMIKAIELHSQFKEELKKQFDFTDEIRNSTCRYIQEKIYGRGFIMTDPKEREAFEAAGGHSEKGCPKVCAVAAEVAARELSELIKQV
;
A
#
# COMPACT_ATOMS: atom_id res chain seq x y z
N MET A 1 -8.70 5.14 2.40
CA MET A 1 -7.99 6.16 3.16
C MET A 1 -8.94 6.85 4.12
N ALA A 2 -8.44 7.54 5.14
CA ALA A 2 -9.25 8.28 6.13
C ALA A 2 -10.41 7.46 6.75
N ARG A 3 -10.16 6.22 7.08
CA ARG A 3 -11.14 5.28 7.68
C ARG A 3 -12.34 4.93 6.78
N GLN A 4 -12.29 5.25 5.49
CA GLN A 4 -13.41 5.00 4.57
C GLN A 4 -13.38 3.60 3.91
N GLY A 5 -12.40 2.77 4.24
CA GLY A 5 -12.27 1.44 3.61
C GLY A 5 -11.77 1.47 2.17
N GLU A 6 -11.38 2.64 1.68
CA GLU A 6 -10.84 2.89 0.36
C GLU A 6 -9.36 2.49 0.29
N THR A 7 -8.63 2.98 -0.72
CA THR A 7 -7.22 2.64 -0.93
C THR A 7 -6.40 2.67 0.37
N CYS A 8 -5.63 1.62 0.60
CA CYS A 8 -4.79 1.46 1.79
C CYS A 8 -3.77 2.61 1.90
N GLY A 9 -3.73 3.24 3.08
CA GLY A 9 -2.79 4.34 3.35
C GLY A 9 -1.32 3.95 3.20
N ALA A 10 -0.98 2.70 3.41
CA ALA A 10 0.37 2.19 3.26
C ALA A 10 0.87 2.35 1.81
N ILE A 11 0.09 1.91 0.83
CA ILE A 11 0.48 2.06 -0.59
C ILE A 11 0.42 3.52 -1.04
N ILE A 12 -0.49 4.32 -0.49
CA ILE A 12 -0.53 5.76 -0.76
C ILE A 12 0.76 6.44 -0.32
N GLY A 13 1.26 6.11 0.88
CA GLY A 13 2.54 6.61 1.37
C GLY A 13 3.72 6.23 0.48
N ALA A 14 3.77 4.98 0.05
CA ALA A 14 4.78 4.48 -0.89
C ALA A 14 4.73 5.23 -2.23
N MET A 15 3.54 5.43 -2.78
CA MET A 15 3.33 6.19 -4.02
C MET A 15 3.73 7.66 -3.88
N ALA A 16 3.42 8.27 -2.74
CA ALA A 16 3.82 9.65 -2.47
C ALA A 16 5.35 9.80 -2.44
N ALA A 17 6.04 8.88 -1.76
CA ALA A 17 7.50 8.87 -1.70
C ALA A 17 8.12 8.69 -3.11
N LEU A 18 7.59 7.76 -3.91
CA LEU A 18 8.03 7.56 -5.28
C LEU A 18 7.85 8.84 -6.11
N ASN A 19 6.70 9.47 -5.99
CA ASN A 19 6.35 10.65 -6.78
C ASN A 19 7.20 11.89 -6.43
N LEU A 20 7.70 11.98 -5.21
CA LEU A 20 8.66 13.03 -4.82
C LEU A 20 9.98 12.91 -5.57
N VAL A 21 10.36 11.72 -5.99
CA VAL A 21 11.64 11.47 -6.69
C VAL A 21 11.47 11.55 -8.21
N ILE A 22 10.41 10.96 -8.76
CA ILE A 22 10.25 10.82 -10.22
C ILE A 22 9.06 11.57 -10.80
N GLY A 23 8.25 12.21 -9.95
CA GLY A 23 7.08 12.97 -10.41
C GLY A 23 7.47 14.18 -11.25
N ARG A 24 6.58 14.57 -12.17
CA ARG A 24 6.81 15.76 -12.99
C ARG A 24 6.59 17.04 -12.18
N GLU A 25 7.40 18.04 -12.44
CA GLU A 25 7.24 19.38 -11.86
C GLU A 25 6.33 20.28 -12.70
N LYS A 26 6.28 20.04 -14.02
CA LYS A 26 5.50 20.83 -14.97
C LYS A 26 4.36 20.01 -15.56
N ILE A 27 3.15 20.57 -15.53
CA ILE A 27 1.94 19.89 -16.03
C ILE A 27 2.10 19.43 -17.49
N LYS A 28 2.79 20.22 -18.31
CA LYS A 28 2.99 19.92 -19.74
C LYS A 28 4.03 18.84 -20.01
N ASP A 29 4.80 18.41 -19.01
CA ASP A 29 5.79 17.34 -19.16
C ASP A 29 5.11 15.98 -19.17
N SER A 30 4.56 15.61 -20.31
CA SER A 30 3.87 14.34 -20.51
C SER A 30 4.82 13.14 -20.51
N GLN A 31 6.06 13.33 -20.92
CA GLN A 31 7.05 12.25 -20.97
C GLN A 31 7.44 11.80 -19.58
N THR A 32 7.79 12.72 -18.68
CA THR A 32 8.06 12.41 -17.27
C THR A 32 6.82 11.82 -16.59
N TYR A 33 5.63 12.34 -16.91
CA TYR A 33 4.40 11.77 -16.37
C TYR A 33 4.22 10.30 -16.77
N GLN A 34 4.38 9.95 -18.04
CA GLN A 34 4.24 8.56 -18.50
C GLN A 34 5.26 7.63 -17.84
N ALA A 35 6.52 8.05 -17.75
CA ALA A 35 7.56 7.29 -17.09
C ALA A 35 7.25 7.06 -15.60
N ALA A 36 6.77 8.09 -14.91
CA ALA A 36 6.37 7.99 -13.51
C ALA A 36 5.17 7.04 -13.32
N MET A 37 4.20 7.07 -14.24
CA MET A 37 3.04 6.15 -14.18
C MET A 37 3.46 4.69 -14.35
N ILE A 38 4.40 4.39 -15.23
CA ILE A 38 4.94 3.02 -15.38
C ILE A 38 5.55 2.54 -14.06
N LYS A 39 6.37 3.37 -13.43
CA LYS A 39 6.98 3.05 -12.14
C LYS A 39 5.95 2.89 -11.02
N ALA A 40 4.92 3.71 -11.00
CA ALA A 40 3.83 3.59 -10.03
C ALA A 40 3.06 2.26 -10.20
N ILE A 41 2.80 1.85 -11.44
CA ILE A 41 2.15 0.56 -11.73
C ILE A 41 3.03 -0.60 -11.24
N GLU A 42 4.33 -0.56 -11.52
CA GLU A 42 5.30 -1.56 -11.04
C GLU A 42 5.33 -1.64 -9.51
N LEU A 43 5.41 -0.50 -8.83
CA LEU A 43 5.39 -0.42 -7.37
C LEU A 43 4.12 -1.03 -6.78
N HIS A 44 2.96 -0.72 -7.36
CA HIS A 44 1.69 -1.27 -6.92
C HIS A 44 1.64 -2.80 -7.08
N SER A 45 2.12 -3.32 -8.21
CA SER A 45 2.21 -4.77 -8.45
C SER A 45 3.14 -5.45 -7.44
N GLN A 46 4.31 -4.88 -7.20
CA GLN A 46 5.26 -5.39 -6.21
C GLN A 46 4.67 -5.40 -4.79
N PHE A 47 3.94 -4.36 -4.43
CA PHE A 47 3.26 -4.30 -3.14
C PHE A 47 2.28 -5.46 -2.96
N LYS A 48 1.46 -5.73 -3.97
CA LYS A 48 0.50 -6.85 -3.93
C LYS A 48 1.19 -8.20 -3.84
N GLU A 49 2.24 -8.41 -4.60
CA GLU A 49 3.03 -9.65 -4.59
C GLU A 49 3.71 -9.87 -3.22
N GLU A 50 4.31 -8.83 -2.65
CA GLU A 50 4.94 -8.91 -1.34
C GLU A 50 3.92 -9.12 -0.21
N LEU A 51 2.73 -8.52 -0.30
CA LEU A 51 1.64 -8.81 0.63
C LEU A 51 1.28 -10.30 0.60
N LYS A 52 1.08 -10.85 -0.59
CA LYS A 52 0.78 -12.27 -0.77
C LYS A 52 1.86 -13.14 -0.12
N LYS A 53 3.10 -12.85 -0.41
CA LYS A 53 4.26 -13.60 0.07
C LYS A 53 4.42 -13.53 1.59
N GLN A 54 4.40 -12.34 2.16
CA GLN A 54 4.71 -12.13 3.57
C GLN A 54 3.55 -12.52 4.50
N PHE A 55 2.31 -12.52 4.01
CA PHE A 55 1.14 -13.01 4.74
C PHE A 55 0.76 -14.46 4.41
N ASP A 56 1.52 -15.13 3.54
CA ASP A 56 1.23 -16.51 3.07
C ASP A 56 -0.18 -16.67 2.48
N PHE A 57 -0.67 -15.68 1.76
CA PHE A 57 -1.95 -15.79 1.07
C PHE A 57 -1.84 -16.74 -0.11
N THR A 58 -2.84 -17.62 -0.26
CA THR A 58 -2.89 -18.60 -1.36
C THR A 58 -3.34 -17.97 -2.67
N ASP A 59 -4.24 -16.99 -2.60
CA ASP A 59 -4.82 -16.32 -3.76
C ASP A 59 -4.08 -15.02 -4.09
N GLU A 60 -4.20 -14.61 -5.36
CA GLU A 60 -3.69 -13.31 -5.79
C GLU A 60 -4.40 -12.16 -5.09
N ILE A 61 -3.66 -11.10 -4.78
CA ILE A 61 -4.21 -9.86 -4.24
C ILE A 61 -4.78 -9.05 -5.40
N ARG A 62 -6.10 -8.90 -5.45
CA ARG A 62 -6.81 -8.26 -6.57
C ARG A 62 -6.70 -6.75 -6.59
N ASN A 63 -6.73 -6.13 -5.40
CA ASN A 63 -6.68 -4.68 -5.26
C ASN A 63 -6.06 -4.29 -3.91
N SER A 64 -5.86 -3.01 -3.70
CA SER A 64 -5.24 -2.48 -2.49
C SER A 64 -6.17 -1.62 -1.65
N THR A 65 -7.49 -1.88 -1.69
CA THR A 65 -8.41 -1.20 -0.79
C THR A 65 -8.21 -1.70 0.65
N CYS A 66 -8.35 -0.79 1.60
CA CYS A 66 -8.21 -1.09 3.03
C CYS A 66 -9.15 -2.23 3.43
N ARG A 67 -10.42 -2.15 3.03
CA ARG A 67 -11.42 -3.16 3.36
C ARG A 67 -11.07 -4.54 2.81
N TYR A 68 -10.63 -4.61 1.55
CA TYR A 68 -10.22 -5.87 0.92
C TYR A 68 -9.01 -6.49 1.65
N ILE A 69 -8.01 -5.68 1.97
CA ILE A 69 -6.82 -6.16 2.71
C ILE A 69 -7.22 -6.65 4.10
N GLN A 70 -8.12 -5.94 4.79
CA GLN A 70 -8.66 -6.39 6.07
C GLN A 70 -9.36 -7.75 5.95
N GLU A 71 -10.18 -7.94 4.93
CA GLU A 71 -10.85 -9.22 4.68
C GLU A 71 -9.84 -10.36 4.50
N LYS A 72 -8.75 -10.11 3.80
CA LYS A 72 -7.69 -11.11 3.60
C LYS A 72 -6.95 -11.44 4.91
N ILE A 73 -6.71 -10.47 5.75
CA ILE A 73 -5.93 -10.66 6.99
C ILE A 73 -6.81 -11.19 8.14
N TYR A 74 -7.99 -10.60 8.32
CA TYR A 74 -8.84 -10.83 9.50
C TYR A 74 -10.09 -11.67 9.20
N GLY A 75 -10.33 -12.01 7.94
CA GLY A 75 -11.55 -12.73 7.52
C GLY A 75 -12.77 -11.83 7.34
N ARG A 76 -12.66 -10.53 7.64
CA ARG A 76 -13.72 -9.53 7.47
C ARG A 76 -13.15 -8.13 7.35
N GLY A 77 -13.89 -7.23 6.71
CA GLY A 77 -13.65 -5.80 6.78
C GLY A 77 -14.29 -5.18 8.03
N PHE A 78 -13.83 -3.99 8.38
CA PHE A 78 -14.34 -3.23 9.53
C PHE A 78 -14.78 -1.84 9.08
N ILE A 79 -15.88 -1.34 9.65
CA ILE A 79 -16.35 0.02 9.42
C ILE A 79 -15.61 0.94 10.41
N MET A 80 -14.46 1.44 10.00
CA MET A 80 -13.52 2.15 10.87
C MET A 80 -14.02 3.50 11.37
N THR A 81 -15.14 3.99 10.85
CA THR A 81 -15.82 5.19 11.37
C THR A 81 -16.70 4.89 12.58
N ASP A 82 -17.06 3.62 12.80
CA ASP A 82 -17.84 3.17 13.95
C ASP A 82 -16.90 2.80 15.12
N PRO A 83 -17.09 3.40 16.32
CA PRO A 83 -16.27 3.06 17.50
C PRO A 83 -16.28 1.59 17.88
N LYS A 84 -17.42 0.91 17.77
CA LYS A 84 -17.55 -0.52 18.08
C LYS A 84 -16.78 -1.40 17.08
N GLU A 85 -16.79 -1.02 15.82
CA GLU A 85 -16.03 -1.69 14.77
C GLU A 85 -14.51 -1.49 14.98
N ARG A 86 -14.09 -0.32 15.45
CA ARG A 86 -12.67 -0.11 15.83
C ARG A 86 -12.25 -0.98 17.00
N GLU A 87 -13.11 -1.15 18.01
CA GLU A 87 -12.85 -2.08 19.12
C GLU A 87 -12.72 -3.52 18.61
N ALA A 88 -13.60 -3.94 17.70
CA ALA A 88 -13.53 -5.26 17.07
C ALA A 88 -12.24 -5.44 16.26
N PHE A 89 -11.82 -4.41 15.54
CA PHE A 89 -10.55 -4.39 14.80
C PHE A 89 -9.35 -4.56 15.74
N GLU A 90 -9.32 -3.84 16.84
CA GLU A 90 -8.28 -3.99 17.88
C GLU A 90 -8.28 -5.41 18.44
N ALA A 91 -9.44 -5.96 18.78
CA ALA A 91 -9.57 -7.31 19.32
C ALA A 91 -9.11 -8.38 18.32
N ALA A 92 -9.27 -8.11 17.01
CA ALA A 92 -8.77 -8.99 15.95
C ALA A 92 -7.25 -8.87 15.70
N GLY A 93 -6.55 -8.02 16.45
CA GLY A 93 -5.12 -7.80 16.29
C GLY A 93 -4.77 -6.78 15.21
N GLY A 94 -5.65 -5.82 14.96
CA GLY A 94 -5.49 -4.81 13.90
C GLY A 94 -4.21 -4.01 13.99
N HIS A 95 -3.78 -3.67 15.20
CA HIS A 95 -2.52 -2.96 15.47
C HIS A 95 -1.38 -3.88 15.94
N SER A 96 -1.57 -5.20 15.89
CA SER A 96 -0.51 -6.16 16.22
C SER A 96 0.53 -6.24 15.10
N GLU A 97 1.67 -6.86 15.40
CA GLU A 97 2.75 -7.11 14.44
C GLU A 97 2.31 -7.94 13.23
N LYS A 98 1.23 -8.68 13.35
CA LYS A 98 0.66 -9.53 12.28
C LYS A 98 -0.45 -8.86 11.51
N GLY A 99 -0.83 -7.65 11.88
CA GLY A 99 -1.94 -6.89 11.29
C GLY A 99 -1.48 -5.75 10.38
N CYS A 100 -2.20 -4.63 10.41
CA CYS A 100 -1.93 -3.47 9.57
C CYS A 100 -0.51 -2.91 9.69
N PRO A 101 0.18 -2.92 10.84
CA PRO A 101 1.59 -2.54 10.90
C PRO A 101 2.48 -3.33 9.94
N LYS A 102 2.21 -4.63 9.76
CA LYS A 102 2.91 -5.46 8.77
C LYS A 102 2.64 -5.02 7.33
N VAL A 103 1.42 -4.60 7.03
CA VAL A 103 1.08 -4.02 5.71
C VAL A 103 1.90 -2.76 5.44
N CYS A 104 2.03 -1.89 6.43
CA CYS A 104 2.87 -0.69 6.34
C CYS A 104 4.34 -1.05 6.13
N ALA A 105 4.84 -2.05 6.84
CA ALA A 105 6.21 -2.53 6.68
C ALA A 105 6.47 -3.06 5.25
N VAL A 106 5.53 -3.81 4.69
CA VAL A 106 5.62 -4.31 3.30
C VAL A 106 5.69 -3.13 2.31
N ALA A 107 4.81 -2.15 2.45
CA ALA A 107 4.80 -0.97 1.58
C ALA A 107 6.11 -0.18 1.68
N ALA A 108 6.61 0.02 2.89
CA ALA A 108 7.87 0.73 3.14
C ALA A 108 9.06 -0.01 2.52
N GLU A 109 9.11 -1.33 2.66
CA GLU A 109 10.17 -2.16 2.08
C GLU A 109 10.19 -2.08 0.55
N VAL A 110 9.03 -2.24 -0.08
CA VAL A 110 8.90 -2.18 -1.54
C VAL A 110 9.29 -0.78 -2.05
N ALA A 111 8.81 0.27 -1.39
CA ALA A 111 9.16 1.65 -1.74
C ALA A 111 10.67 1.91 -1.57
N ALA A 112 11.26 1.45 -0.47
CA ALA A 112 12.68 1.64 -0.21
C ALA A 112 13.57 0.94 -1.26
N ARG A 113 13.19 -0.28 -1.67
CA ARG A 113 13.90 -1.00 -2.73
C ARG A 113 13.87 -0.22 -4.05
N GLU A 114 12.69 0.20 -4.47
CA GLU A 114 12.51 0.94 -5.73
C GLU A 114 13.25 2.29 -5.70
N LEU A 115 13.11 3.04 -4.61
CA LEU A 115 13.78 4.33 -4.44
C LEU A 115 15.31 4.19 -4.41
N SER A 116 15.82 3.15 -3.77
CA SER A 116 17.27 2.88 -3.74
C SER A 116 17.83 2.69 -5.14
N GLU A 117 17.12 1.96 -6.00
CA GLU A 117 17.55 1.74 -7.39
C GLU A 117 17.49 3.05 -8.20
N LEU A 118 16.43 3.82 -8.05
CA LEU A 118 16.27 5.10 -8.74
C LEU A 118 17.33 6.13 -8.33
N ILE A 119 17.66 6.20 -7.05
CA ILE A 119 18.67 7.13 -6.53
C ILE A 119 20.08 6.75 -7.03
N LYS A 120 20.40 5.48 -7.18
CA LYS A 120 21.69 5.03 -7.74
C LYS A 120 21.89 5.42 -9.21
N GLN A 121 20.82 5.69 -9.93
CA GLN A 121 20.85 6.09 -11.34
C GLN A 121 21.07 7.59 -11.56
N VAL A 122 21.09 8.37 -10.51
CA VAL A 122 21.22 9.84 -10.57
C VAL A 122 22.69 10.27 -10.64
#